data_1428a90d4e100c0fad774d38bd714095
#
_entry.id   1428a90d4e100c0fad774d38bd714095
#
_cell.length_a   1.000
_cell.length_b   1.000
_cell.length_c   1.000
_cell.angle_alpha   90.00
_cell.angle_beta   90.00
_cell.angle_gamma   90.00
#
_symmetry.space_group_name_H-M   'P 1'
#
loop_
_entity.id
_entity.type
_entity.pdbx_description
1 polymer ?
#
loop_
_entity_poly.entity_id
_entity_poly.type
_entity_poly.pdbx_seq_one_letter_code
_entity_poly.pdbx_strand_id
1 'polypeptide(L)'
;MEVIMTEQANGKGKQKDQDSENAEPVVVIRKGAIAASVWQRQSPSGYAYYDFSLSRSWKSKSTDKTGYSRNFFESNEADLFEVIEKASAWITQTRSNNEVQSSNLAA
;
A
#
# COMPACT_ATOMS: atom_id res chain seq x y z
N MET A 1 -7.01 13.62 2.34
CA MET A 1 -6.23 12.44 2.26
C MET A 1 -5.24 12.53 1.16
N GLU A 2 -4.04 12.09 1.45
CA GLU A 2 -2.99 12.21 0.53
C GLU A 2 -2.64 10.93 -0.09
N VAL A 3 -2.35 10.88 -1.34
CA VAL A 3 -1.84 9.72 -2.04
C VAL A 3 -0.44 10.03 -2.45
N ILE A 4 0.54 9.30 -1.89
CA ILE A 4 1.93 9.52 -2.19
C ILE A 4 2.48 8.35 -2.89
N MET A 5 3.21 8.62 -3.91
CA MET A 5 3.75 7.58 -4.57
C MET A 5 4.95 7.17 -4.05
N THR A 6 5.44 6.62 -3.59
CA THR A 6 6.50 6.24 -3.07
C THR A 6 7.53 6.53 -2.77
N GLU A 7 8.11 6.55 -2.55
CA GLU A 7 9.11 6.86 -2.23
C GLU A 7 9.72 6.19 -1.46
N GLN A 8 9.95 5.61 -1.24
CA GLN A 8 10.59 5.16 -0.58
C GLN A 8 11.28 4.57 -0.40
N ALA A 9 11.41 4.28 -0.62
CA ALA A 9 11.96 3.76 -0.40
C ALA A 9 12.81 3.49 -0.07
N ASN A 10 13.04 3.46 -0.09
CA ASN A 10 13.86 3.28 0.24
C ASN A 10 14.35 2.46 0.50
N GLY A 11 14.25 2.06 0.27
CA GLY A 11 14.69 1.40 0.44
C GLY A 11 15.48 0.79 0.65
N LYS A 12 15.94 0.60 0.71
CA LYS A 12 16.75 0.17 0.91
C LYS A 12 16.71 -0.94 0.89
N GLY A 13 16.42 -1.39 0.44
CA GLY A 13 16.45 -2.23 0.39
C GLY A 13 16.26 -3.26 0.53
N LYS A 14 16.17 -3.75 0.63
CA LYS A 14 16.11 -4.58 0.86
C LYS A 14 15.35 -5.41 0.66
N GLN A 15 14.85 -5.67 0.37
CA GLN A 15 14.17 -6.35 0.36
C GLN A 15 13.89 -6.98 -0.43
N LYS A 16 13.89 -7.23 -0.96
CA LYS A 16 13.68 -7.67 -1.61
C LYS A 16 13.13 -8.48 -2.03
N ASP A 17 12.91 -8.87 -2.07
CA ASP A 17 12.58 -9.63 -2.24
C ASP A 17 11.70 -10.02 -2.89
N GLN A 18 11.19 -10.18 -3.07
CA GLN A 18 10.39 -10.56 -3.49
C GLN A 18 9.84 -10.18 -4.38
N ASP A 19 9.52 -9.90 -4.63
CA ASP A 19 8.95 -9.44 -5.30
C ASP A 19 9.16 -8.99 -6.20
N SER A 20 9.30 -8.99 -6.30
CA SER A 20 9.76 -8.77 -7.07
C SER A 20 9.55 -8.11 -8.20
N GLU A 21 8.91 -8.38 -9.06
CA GLU A 21 8.78 -7.66 -10.15
C GLU A 21 8.23 -6.39 -9.86
N ASN A 22 7.50 -6.21 -8.84
CA ASN A 22 6.99 -4.93 -8.50
C ASN A 22 7.58 -4.48 -7.27
N ALA A 23 8.67 -3.80 -7.34
CA ALA A 23 9.35 -3.32 -6.17
C ALA A 23 8.65 -2.16 -5.52
N GLU A 24 7.66 -1.57 -6.16
CA GLU A 24 7.02 -0.37 -5.63
C GLU A 24 5.53 -0.54 -5.52
N PRO A 25 4.92 0.05 -4.51
CA PRO A 25 3.47 0.01 -4.44
C PRO A 25 2.86 0.83 -5.56
N VAL A 26 1.66 0.44 -5.96
CA VAL A 26 0.97 1.19 -6.99
C VAL A 26 0.34 2.44 -6.43
N VAL A 27 0.06 2.47 -5.15
CA VAL A 27 -0.44 3.66 -4.50
C VAL A 27 -0.16 3.55 -3.01
N VAL A 28 0.08 4.68 -2.36
CA VAL A 28 0.26 4.74 -0.92
C VAL A 28 -0.74 5.74 -0.38
N ILE A 29 -1.52 5.31 0.58
CA ILE A 29 -2.54 6.13 1.19
C ILE A 29 -2.14 6.42 2.62
N ARG A 30 -2.03 7.68 2.97
CA ARG A 30 -1.52 8.08 4.26
C ARG A 30 -2.55 8.81 5.07
N LYS A 31 -2.47 8.62 6.38
CA LYS A 31 -3.23 9.43 7.32
C LYS A 31 -2.41 9.51 8.59
N GLY A 32 -1.95 10.72 8.92
CA GLY A 32 -1.08 10.87 10.07
C GLY A 32 0.18 10.04 9.89
N ALA A 33 0.50 9.24 10.88
CA ALA A 33 1.67 8.39 10.82
C ALA A 33 1.39 7.07 10.14
N ILE A 34 0.16 6.81 9.76
CA ILE A 34 -0.24 5.51 9.23
C ILE A 34 -0.27 5.57 7.71
N ALA A 35 0.17 4.51 7.08
CA ALA A 35 0.14 4.41 5.63
C ALA A 35 -0.30 3.01 5.23
N ALA A 36 -1.07 2.96 4.16
CA ALA A 36 -1.43 1.70 3.52
C ALA A 36 -0.79 1.72 2.14
N SER A 37 0.03 0.74 1.88
CA SER A 37 0.69 0.61 0.58
C SER A 37 -0.02 -0.50 -0.19
N VAL A 38 -0.49 -0.18 -1.38
CA VAL A 38 -1.21 -1.13 -2.20
C VAL A 38 -0.26 -1.67 -3.25
N TRP A 39 -0.23 -2.98 -3.38
CA TRP A 39 0.70 -3.66 -4.27
C TRP A 39 -0.07 -4.46 -5.31
N GLN A 40 0.42 -4.44 -6.51
CA GLN A 40 -0.11 -5.31 -7.53
C GLN A 40 0.73 -6.57 -7.57
N ARG A 41 0.07 -7.70 -7.52
CA ARG A 41 0.72 -8.99 -7.52
C ARG A 41 0.24 -9.82 -8.68
N GLN A 42 0.94 -10.89 -8.92
CA GLN A 42 0.54 -11.81 -9.96
C GLN A 42 0.62 -13.21 -9.41
N SER A 43 -0.46 -13.94 -9.57
CA SER A 43 -0.48 -15.31 -9.11
C SER A 43 0.33 -16.20 -10.05
N PRO A 44 0.65 -17.41 -9.65
CA PRO A 44 1.39 -18.31 -10.53
C PRO A 44 0.67 -18.57 -11.84
N SER A 45 -0.64 -18.48 -11.86
CA SER A 45 -1.37 -18.72 -13.09
C SER A 45 -1.57 -17.47 -13.91
N GLY A 46 -0.97 -16.36 -13.49
CA GLY A 46 -1.01 -15.14 -14.29
C GLY A 46 -2.09 -14.15 -13.93
N TYR A 47 -2.87 -14.44 -12.90
CA TYR A 47 -3.89 -13.51 -12.47
C TYR A 47 -3.29 -12.34 -11.75
N ALA A 48 -3.69 -11.14 -12.09
CA ALA A 48 -3.30 -9.96 -11.35
C ALA A 48 -4.23 -9.77 -10.17
N TYR A 49 -3.68 -9.49 -9.01
CA TYR A 49 -4.49 -9.17 -7.85
C TYR A 49 -3.76 -8.10 -7.04
N TYR A 50 -4.45 -7.55 -6.06
CA TYR A 50 -3.88 -6.50 -5.24
C TYR A 50 -3.95 -6.88 -3.78
N ASP A 51 -2.95 -6.47 -3.03
CA ASP A 51 -3.03 -6.55 -1.58
C ASP A 51 -2.49 -5.25 -1.03
N PHE A 52 -2.57 -5.08 0.26
CA PHE A 52 -2.00 -3.89 0.86
C PHE A 52 -1.38 -4.23 2.19
N SER A 53 -0.39 -3.45 2.55
CA SER A 53 0.28 -3.58 3.83
C SER A 53 0.16 -2.26 4.57
N LEU A 54 0.27 -2.33 5.89
CA LEU A 54 0.13 -1.17 6.74
C LEU A 54 1.45 -0.90 7.44
N SER A 55 1.73 0.37 7.66
CA SER A 55 2.93 0.75 8.38
C SER A 55 2.66 2.02 9.17
N ARG A 56 3.48 2.23 10.18
CA ARG A 56 3.44 3.43 11.00
C ARG A 56 4.83 4.05 10.97
N SER A 57 4.90 5.30 10.58
CA SER A 57 6.18 5.98 10.59
C SER A 57 6.47 6.49 11.99
N TRP A 58 7.73 6.57 12.33
CA TRP A 58 8.14 7.07 13.62
C TRP A 58 9.39 7.91 13.44
N LYS A 59 9.62 8.75 14.40
CA LYS A 59 10.78 9.60 14.40
C LYS A 59 11.29 9.71 15.83
N SER A 60 12.57 9.50 16.00
CA SER A 60 13.18 9.60 17.32
C SER A 60 13.48 11.07 17.61
N LYS A 61 13.08 11.53 18.78
CA LYS A 61 13.32 12.91 19.12
C LYS A 61 14.77 13.14 19.49
N SER A 62 15.44 12.13 19.95
CA SER A 62 16.79 12.34 20.46
C SER A 62 17.85 12.12 19.41
N THR A 63 17.56 11.35 18.36
CA THR A 63 18.61 11.01 17.41
C THR A 63 18.27 11.39 15.98
N ASP A 64 17.09 11.96 15.75
CA ASP A 64 16.67 12.29 14.40
C ASP A 64 16.51 11.10 13.48
N LYS A 65 16.56 9.92 14.03
CA LYS A 65 16.34 8.75 13.19
C LYS A 65 14.87 8.59 12.91
N THR A 66 14.56 8.08 11.73
CA THR A 66 13.19 7.80 11.36
C THR A 66 13.12 6.39 10.84
N GLY A 67 11.92 5.86 10.82
CA GLY A 67 11.73 4.52 10.31
C GLY A 67 10.26 4.18 10.26
N TYR A 68 10.00 2.90 9.99
CA TYR A 68 8.65 2.40 9.90
C TYR A 68 8.50 1.18 10.78
N SER A 69 7.32 1.01 11.31
CA SER A 69 7.02 -0.08 12.21
C SER A 69 5.73 -0.74 11.74
N ARG A 70 5.60 -2.02 12.05
CA ARG A 70 4.36 -2.72 11.80
C ARG A 70 3.57 -2.91 13.07
N ASN A 71 4.00 -2.28 14.13
CA ASN A 71 3.26 -2.28 15.38
C ASN A 71 2.50 -0.97 15.51
N PHE A 72 1.30 -1.05 16.04
CA PHE A 72 0.44 0.13 16.11
C PHE A 72 -0.03 0.33 17.53
N PHE A 73 -0.34 1.56 17.85
CA PHE A 73 -0.89 1.91 19.14
C PHE A 73 -2.39 2.05 19.02
N GLU A 74 -3.06 1.97 20.14
CA GLU A 74 -4.51 2.13 20.10
C GLU A 74 -4.89 3.51 19.59
N SER A 75 -4.04 4.50 19.79
CA SER A 75 -4.30 5.84 19.29
C SER A 75 -4.24 5.93 17.77
N ASN A 76 -3.74 4.89 17.13
CA ASN A 76 -3.72 4.86 15.67
C ASN A 76 -5.02 4.32 15.07
N GLU A 77 -5.97 3.93 15.91
CA GLU A 77 -7.11 3.19 15.43
C GLU A 77 -7.89 3.92 14.35
N ALA A 78 -8.21 5.18 14.57
CA ALA A 78 -9.01 5.92 13.61
C ALA A 78 -8.28 6.05 12.27
N ASP A 79 -6.99 6.33 12.32
CA ASP A 79 -6.21 6.46 11.10
C ASP A 79 -6.09 5.12 10.39
N LEU A 80 -5.93 4.04 11.16
CA LEU A 80 -5.90 2.71 10.57
C LEU A 80 -7.18 2.41 9.82
N PHE A 81 -8.32 2.67 10.46
CA PHE A 81 -9.59 2.42 9.81
C PHE A 81 -9.71 3.20 8.53
N GLU A 82 -9.30 4.43 8.56
CA GLU A 82 -9.44 5.27 7.37
C GLU A 82 -8.58 4.77 6.22
N VAL A 83 -7.31 4.46 6.48
CA VAL A 83 -6.46 4.03 5.38
C VAL A 83 -6.86 2.64 4.88
N ILE A 84 -7.34 1.77 5.79
CA ILE A 84 -7.81 0.46 5.35
C ILE A 84 -9.04 0.62 4.45
N GLU A 85 -9.96 1.46 4.86
CA GLU A 85 -11.15 1.67 4.07
C GLU A 85 -10.82 2.21 2.70
N LYS A 86 -9.91 3.16 2.64
CA LYS A 86 -9.56 3.77 1.36
C LYS A 86 -8.76 2.83 0.49
N ALA A 87 -7.88 2.04 1.09
CA ALA A 87 -7.12 1.07 0.30
C ALA A 87 -8.05 0.01 -0.27
N SER A 88 -8.97 -0.46 0.53
CA SER A 88 -9.94 -1.45 0.05
C SER A 88 -10.81 -0.87 -1.06
N ALA A 89 -11.24 0.37 -0.88
CA ALA A 89 -12.08 1.00 -1.89
C ALA A 89 -11.31 1.19 -3.19
N TRP A 90 -10.04 1.57 -3.08
CA TRP A 90 -9.22 1.74 -4.26
C TRP A 90 -9.08 0.43 -5.03
N ILE A 91 -8.86 -0.66 -4.31
CA ILE A 91 -8.69 -1.96 -4.95
C ILE A 91 -9.99 -2.40 -5.60
N THR A 92 -11.09 -2.24 -4.88
CA THR A 92 -12.39 -2.65 -5.41
C THR A 92 -12.73 -1.85 -6.67
N GLN A 93 -12.48 -0.56 -6.62
CA GLN A 93 -12.76 0.30 -7.75
C GLN A 93 -11.90 -0.07 -8.95
N THR A 94 -10.64 -0.34 -8.72
CA THR A 94 -9.72 -0.67 -9.78
C THR A 94 -10.09 -2.01 -10.42
N ARG A 95 -10.45 -2.98 -9.60
CA ARG A 95 -10.87 -4.27 -10.13
C ARG A 95 -12.16 -4.15 -10.93
N SER A 96 -13.11 -3.37 -10.43
CA SER A 96 -14.35 -3.16 -11.16
C SER A 96 -14.11 -2.52 -12.51
N ASN A 97 -13.25 -1.52 -12.54
CA ASN A 97 -12.95 -0.87 -13.80
C ASN A 97 -12.32 -1.83 -14.78
N ASN A 98 -11.43 -2.67 -14.31
CA ASN A 98 -10.80 -3.63 -15.19
C ASN A 98 -11.79 -4.66 -15.70
N GLU A 99 -12.69 -5.08 -14.85
CA GLU A 99 -13.69 -6.05 -15.25
C GLU A 99 -14.65 -5.49 -16.28
N VAL A 100 -15.05 -4.23 -16.09
CA VAL A 100 -15.93 -3.60 -17.04
C VAL A 100 -15.26 -3.49 -18.39
N GLN A 101 -13.98 -3.12 -18.40
CA GLN A 101 -13.26 -3.03 -19.65
C GLN A 101 -13.13 -4.37 -20.32
N SER A 102 -12.87 -5.40 -19.55
CA SER A 102 -12.79 -6.73 -20.11
C SER A 102 -14.10 -7.16 -20.73
N SER A 103 -15.21 -6.87 -20.05
CA SER A 103 -16.50 -7.20 -20.58
C SER A 103 -16.77 -6.48 -21.88
N ASN A 104 -16.44 -5.21 -21.92
CA ASN A 104 -16.65 -4.45 -23.15
C ASN A 104 -15.81 -5.01 -24.29
N LEU A 105 -14.60 -5.39 -24.00
CA LEU A 105 -13.77 -5.94 -25.05
C LEU A 105 -14.29 -7.29 -25.51
N ALA A 106 -14.85 -8.06 -24.61
CA ALA A 106 -15.35 -9.36 -24.97
C ALA A 106 -16.62 -9.27 -25.81
N ALA A 107 -17.33 -8.20 -25.64
CA ALA A 107 -18.52 -8.04 -26.42
C ALA A 107 -18.17 -7.67 -27.84
#